data_2bb25f8936e02363f2e48e456c6f46ae
#
_entry.id   2bb25f8936e02363f2e48e456c6f46ae
#
_cell.length_a   1.000
_cell.length_b   1.000
_cell.length_c   1.000
_cell.angle_alpha   90.00
_cell.angle_beta   90.00
_cell.angle_gamma   90.00
#
_symmetry.space_group_name_H-M   'P 1'
#
loop_
_entity.id
_entity.type
_entity.pdbx_description
1 polymer ?
#
loop_
_entity_poly.entity_id
_entity_poly.type
_entity_poly.pdbx_seq_one_letter_code
_entity_poly.pdbx_strand_id
1 'polypeptide(L)'
;MRVPLRPALIAALTAGLVAAGTVAAANPAAAADPAAAADLAAGGVHAPVPVLNWTDCAAEFGPGVQCATAKVPLDYDRPAGPTIDVALNRHRATDPGHRVGSLFLNPGGPGGSGETFLPEALTAIDPSLPARFDLIGVSPRGTSRSTPVQCFATAAEQEAFFGALPAFPVTAEIPAWLAAYRDYTDRCARVAGPIIDHSSTANFVRDLDLLRQAVGDPGFSFLGYSYGSQVGSTYAAMFPSRVRAVVIDGVVDSVAWSTGYGGTGALLPITTRLKSAEGASDTLGAFFRTCAAAGPARCSFADPGATAGELSAKWDKLTRDIRKRPVDLPQPDGTLHVTYAVLVSGALSILYDVPAWPTLAHVAEALVELEATPAAAAARATAAHGLAVTRARYADEPAFASGFDAVACVDGVEPRSPLAWPVAAAAQDRVAPYFGSAWTFPSQACATWPGHDTDRYLGPYDRPTAKPVLVVGTRFDPATRYQAAQATAARMPGAALLTLNGYGHTSLGSSTCIDRFTAAYLIRGVVPPKGATCQPDHQPFDPAAVPTAARAAVVADALPPAVRATL
;
A
#
# COMPACT_ATOMS: atom_id res chain seq x y z
N MET A 1 27.56 63.01 -0.90
CA MET A 1 26.78 63.87 -1.83
C MET A 1 25.47 63.15 -2.16
N ARG A 2 24.35 63.76 -1.74
CA ARG A 2 23.00 63.29 -2.05
C ARG A 2 22.58 63.83 -3.42
N VAL A 3 21.88 63.07 -4.23
CA VAL A 3 20.76 63.54 -5.08
C VAL A 3 19.83 62.35 -5.38
N PRO A 4 18.53 62.49 -5.17
CA PRO A 4 17.50 61.50 -5.49
C PRO A 4 16.87 61.82 -6.86
N LEU A 5 16.35 60.81 -7.55
CA LEU A 5 15.44 61.02 -8.67
C LEU A 5 14.16 60.19 -8.49
N ARG A 6 13.08 60.90 -8.60
CA ARG A 6 11.67 60.48 -8.51
C ARG A 6 11.13 60.04 -9.89
N PRO A 7 9.92 59.48 -9.95
CA PRO A 7 9.44 58.60 -11.02
C PRO A 7 8.72 59.38 -12.14
N ALA A 8 8.63 58.77 -13.30
CA ALA A 8 7.75 59.23 -14.38
C ALA A 8 6.65 58.19 -14.67
N LEU A 9 5.42 58.66 -14.46
CA LEU A 9 4.20 58.09 -15.04
C LEU A 9 4.27 58.11 -16.57
N ILE A 10 3.76 57.05 -17.21
CA ILE A 10 3.10 57.17 -18.52
C ILE A 10 1.81 56.34 -18.44
N ALA A 11 0.70 57.05 -18.61
CA ALA A 11 -0.65 56.53 -18.74
C ALA A 11 -1.04 56.46 -20.22
N ALA A 12 -1.94 55.52 -20.48
CA ALA A 12 -2.96 55.48 -21.54
C ALA A 12 -2.57 55.08 -22.96
N LEU A 13 -3.19 54.00 -23.46
CA LEU A 13 -4.28 54.15 -24.42
C LEU A 13 -4.99 52.79 -24.61
N THR A 14 -6.26 52.81 -24.27
CA THR A 14 -7.29 51.80 -24.56
C THR A 14 -7.70 51.85 -26.04
N ALA A 15 -7.74 50.69 -26.71
CA ALA A 15 -8.67 50.51 -27.82
C ALA A 15 -9.11 49.02 -27.84
N GLY A 16 -10.44 48.85 -27.66
CA GLY A 16 -11.05 47.54 -27.54
C GLY A 16 -11.19 46.79 -28.88
N LEU A 17 -11.22 45.49 -28.78
CA LEU A 17 -11.91 44.59 -29.68
C LEU A 17 -12.67 43.58 -28.82
N VAL A 18 -13.99 43.77 -28.76
CA VAL A 18 -14.94 42.78 -28.24
C VAL A 18 -15.05 41.66 -29.28
N ALA A 19 -14.38 40.55 -29.08
CA ALA A 19 -14.71 39.29 -29.74
C ALA A 19 -15.62 38.52 -28.80
N ALA A 20 -16.89 38.41 -29.16
CA ALA A 20 -17.87 37.55 -28.51
C ALA A 20 -17.50 36.09 -28.75
N GLY A 21 -16.68 35.54 -27.85
CA GLY A 21 -16.48 34.10 -27.73
C GLY A 21 -17.61 33.53 -26.88
N THR A 22 -18.46 32.69 -27.50
CA THR A 22 -19.43 31.85 -26.80
C THR A 22 -18.69 30.97 -25.81
N VAL A 23 -18.77 31.31 -24.54
CA VAL A 23 -18.38 30.43 -23.42
C VAL A 23 -19.39 29.27 -23.46
N ALA A 24 -18.95 28.12 -23.93
CA ALA A 24 -19.67 26.86 -23.69
C ALA A 24 -19.79 26.70 -22.17
N ALA A 25 -21.03 26.73 -21.69
CA ALA A 25 -21.34 26.46 -20.31
C ALA A 25 -20.76 25.08 -19.95
N ALA A 26 -19.77 25.07 -19.06
CA ALA A 26 -19.37 23.84 -18.40
C ALA A 26 -20.62 23.25 -17.75
N ASN A 27 -20.96 22.01 -18.08
CA ASN A 27 -21.99 21.27 -17.38
C ASN A 27 -21.69 21.37 -15.88
N PRO A 28 -22.65 21.81 -15.05
CA PRO A 28 -22.48 21.70 -13.61
C PRO A 28 -22.27 20.22 -13.31
N ALA A 29 -21.22 19.88 -12.60
CA ALA A 29 -21.06 18.58 -12.00
C ALA A 29 -22.42 18.21 -11.38
N ALA A 30 -22.96 17.06 -11.76
CA ALA A 30 -24.23 16.59 -11.24
C ALA A 30 -24.15 16.71 -9.71
N ALA A 31 -24.95 17.59 -9.14
CA ALA A 31 -25.03 17.75 -7.70
C ALA A 31 -25.45 16.37 -7.17
N ALA A 32 -24.62 15.77 -6.31
CA ALA A 32 -24.96 14.54 -5.64
C ALA A 32 -26.35 14.72 -5.02
N ASP A 33 -27.24 13.76 -5.28
CA ASP A 33 -28.61 13.78 -4.78
C ASP A 33 -28.58 14.03 -3.26
N PRO A 34 -29.16 15.11 -2.74
CA PRO A 34 -29.20 15.39 -1.31
C PRO A 34 -29.90 14.27 -0.52
N ALA A 35 -30.76 13.46 -1.15
CA ALA A 35 -31.35 12.26 -0.56
C ALA A 35 -30.30 11.15 -0.38
N ALA A 36 -29.45 10.90 -1.38
CA ALA A 36 -28.34 9.95 -1.26
C ALA A 36 -27.30 10.39 -0.21
N ALA A 37 -27.06 11.70 -0.09
CA ALA A 37 -26.19 12.25 0.96
C ALA A 37 -26.83 12.15 2.36
N ALA A 38 -28.16 12.28 2.47
CA ALA A 38 -28.91 12.11 3.71
C ALA A 38 -28.98 10.63 4.12
N ASP A 39 -29.08 9.70 3.17
CA ASP A 39 -29.08 8.25 3.42
C ASP A 39 -27.70 7.72 3.82
N LEU A 40 -26.62 8.27 3.27
CA LEU A 40 -25.26 8.05 3.80
C LEU A 40 -25.12 8.57 5.24
N ALA A 41 -25.76 9.68 5.56
CA ALA A 41 -25.82 10.21 6.93
C ALA A 41 -26.69 9.34 7.87
N ALA A 42 -27.69 8.62 7.35
CA ALA A 42 -28.53 7.66 8.09
C ALA A 42 -27.90 6.25 8.20
N GLY A 43 -26.75 6.00 7.53
CA GLY A 43 -25.91 4.81 7.73
C GLY A 43 -26.47 3.50 7.15
N GLY A 44 -27.13 3.52 6.00
CA GLY A 44 -27.66 2.30 5.38
C GLY A 44 -27.10 2.06 3.97
N VAL A 45 -26.62 0.85 3.71
CA VAL A 45 -26.48 0.34 2.34
C VAL A 45 -27.83 -0.25 1.96
N HIS A 46 -28.55 0.37 1.03
CA HIS A 46 -29.85 -0.11 0.55
C HIS A 46 -29.67 -1.16 -0.55
N ALA A 47 -29.19 -2.33 -0.16
CA ALA A 47 -29.01 -3.46 -1.07
C ALA A 47 -29.41 -4.76 -0.37
N PRO A 48 -29.77 -5.82 -1.11
CA PRO A 48 -30.06 -7.13 -0.51
C PRO A 48 -28.86 -7.65 0.27
N VAL A 49 -29.07 -8.04 1.53
CA VAL A 49 -28.01 -8.66 2.34
C VAL A 49 -27.70 -10.04 1.78
N PRO A 50 -26.44 -10.34 1.43
CA PRO A 50 -26.08 -11.61 0.82
C PRO A 50 -26.23 -12.77 1.80
N VAL A 51 -26.62 -13.94 1.29
CA VAL A 51 -26.62 -15.20 2.04
C VAL A 51 -25.26 -15.84 1.90
N LEU A 52 -24.61 -16.12 3.04
CA LEU A 52 -23.29 -16.74 3.09
C LEU A 52 -23.43 -18.26 3.31
N ASN A 53 -23.17 -19.04 2.27
CA ASN A 53 -23.12 -20.49 2.35
C ASN A 53 -21.69 -20.93 2.64
N TRP A 54 -21.40 -21.14 3.92
CA TRP A 54 -20.06 -21.53 4.37
C TRP A 54 -19.78 -23.01 4.10
N THR A 55 -18.66 -23.28 3.43
CA THR A 55 -18.16 -24.63 3.14
C THR A 55 -16.76 -24.80 3.71
N ASP A 56 -16.38 -26.02 4.01
CA ASP A 56 -15.02 -26.34 4.44
C ASP A 56 -14.03 -26.08 3.29
N CYS A 57 -12.98 -25.32 3.56
CA CYS A 57 -11.86 -25.08 2.64
C CYS A 57 -10.49 -25.26 3.32
N ALA A 58 -10.45 -26.13 4.34
CA ALA A 58 -9.21 -26.42 5.08
C ALA A 58 -8.08 -26.96 4.20
N ALA A 59 -8.41 -27.62 3.10
CA ALA A 59 -7.41 -28.12 2.15
C ALA A 59 -6.60 -27.01 1.48
N GLU A 60 -7.17 -25.79 1.35
CA GLU A 60 -6.52 -24.65 0.71
C GLU A 60 -5.95 -23.67 1.75
N PHE A 61 -6.71 -23.38 2.81
CA PHE A 61 -6.39 -22.31 3.77
C PHE A 61 -6.06 -22.80 5.19
N GLY A 62 -5.94 -24.09 5.38
CA GLY A 62 -5.57 -24.66 6.68
C GLY A 62 -6.75 -25.04 7.58
N PRO A 63 -6.48 -25.74 8.68
CA PRO A 63 -7.49 -26.33 9.54
C PRO A 63 -8.48 -25.31 10.12
N GLY A 64 -9.77 -25.64 10.10
CA GLY A 64 -10.82 -24.84 10.70
C GLY A 64 -11.27 -23.65 9.87
N VAL A 65 -10.72 -23.46 8.67
CA VAL A 65 -11.11 -22.40 7.75
C VAL A 65 -12.30 -22.83 6.89
N GLN A 66 -13.28 -21.95 6.79
CA GLN A 66 -14.47 -22.09 5.94
C GLN A 66 -14.51 -20.96 4.93
N CYS A 67 -14.93 -21.26 3.71
CA CYS A 67 -15.05 -20.29 2.61
C CYS A 67 -16.51 -20.02 2.25
N ALA A 68 -16.76 -18.83 1.73
CA ALA A 68 -18.03 -18.44 1.13
C ALA A 68 -17.81 -17.45 -0.01
N THR A 69 -18.81 -17.35 -0.88
CA THR A 69 -18.89 -16.28 -1.89
C THR A 69 -20.14 -15.48 -1.64
N ALA A 70 -20.00 -14.17 -1.50
CA ALA A 70 -21.11 -13.25 -1.36
C ALA A 70 -21.46 -12.62 -2.71
N LYS A 71 -22.74 -12.61 -3.07
CA LYS A 71 -23.22 -11.83 -4.20
C LYS A 71 -23.60 -10.44 -3.73
N VAL A 72 -22.90 -9.43 -4.24
CA VAL A 72 -23.14 -8.02 -3.92
C VAL A 72 -23.43 -7.23 -5.19
N PRO A 73 -24.09 -6.05 -5.13
CA PRO A 73 -24.29 -5.22 -6.32
C PRO A 73 -22.98 -4.86 -7.00
N LEU A 74 -22.93 -4.95 -8.32
CA LEU A 74 -21.85 -4.34 -9.09
C LEU A 74 -21.83 -2.82 -8.86
N ASP A 75 -22.98 -2.21 -8.94
CA ASP A 75 -23.25 -0.78 -8.85
C ASP A 75 -24.25 -0.50 -7.72
N TYR A 76 -23.83 0.25 -6.71
CA TYR A 76 -24.66 0.56 -5.54
C TYR A 76 -25.75 1.62 -5.82
N ASP A 77 -25.66 2.36 -6.93
CA ASP A 77 -26.75 3.21 -7.40
C ASP A 77 -27.88 2.40 -8.05
N ARG A 78 -27.58 1.15 -8.42
CA ARG A 78 -28.53 0.19 -9.00
C ARG A 78 -28.49 -1.15 -8.26
N PRO A 79 -28.86 -1.21 -6.98
CA PRO A 79 -28.64 -2.37 -6.11
C PRO A 79 -29.45 -3.63 -6.52
N ALA A 80 -30.49 -3.47 -7.34
CA ALA A 80 -31.24 -4.57 -7.95
C ALA A 80 -30.71 -4.97 -9.35
N GLY A 81 -29.63 -4.35 -9.81
CA GLY A 81 -28.96 -4.62 -11.09
C GLY A 81 -28.04 -5.84 -11.07
N PRO A 82 -27.05 -5.88 -11.96
CA PRO A 82 -26.04 -6.94 -11.97
C PRO A 82 -25.30 -7.06 -10.65
N THR A 83 -24.95 -8.29 -10.26
CA THR A 83 -24.16 -8.59 -9.08
C THR A 83 -22.77 -9.10 -9.46
N ILE A 84 -21.83 -8.95 -8.53
CA ILE A 84 -20.49 -9.54 -8.57
C ILE A 84 -20.32 -10.53 -7.43
N ASP A 85 -19.33 -11.37 -7.56
CA ASP A 85 -18.90 -12.29 -6.51
C ASP A 85 -17.78 -11.63 -5.69
N VAL A 86 -17.94 -11.66 -4.36
CA VAL A 86 -16.91 -11.29 -3.38
C VAL A 86 -16.55 -12.53 -2.59
N ALA A 87 -15.29 -12.94 -2.68
CA ALA A 87 -14.76 -14.11 -2.00
C ALA A 87 -14.31 -13.77 -0.58
N LEU A 88 -14.63 -14.65 0.35
CA LEU A 88 -14.25 -14.50 1.74
C LEU A 88 -14.06 -15.85 2.42
N ASN A 89 -13.21 -15.88 3.42
CA ASN A 89 -13.07 -17.01 4.32
C ASN A 89 -13.22 -16.59 5.78
N ARG A 90 -13.41 -17.59 6.65
CA ARG A 90 -13.46 -17.36 8.09
C ARG A 90 -12.80 -18.47 8.89
N HIS A 91 -12.24 -18.09 10.03
CA HIS A 91 -11.89 -18.98 11.13
C HIS A 91 -12.79 -18.65 12.32
N ARG A 92 -13.56 -19.62 12.81
CA ARG A 92 -14.50 -19.38 13.92
C ARG A 92 -13.78 -19.19 15.23
N ALA A 93 -14.37 -18.36 16.11
CA ALA A 93 -13.89 -18.18 17.47
C ALA A 93 -13.68 -19.52 18.18
N THR A 94 -12.48 -19.73 18.74
CA THR A 94 -12.14 -21.00 19.44
C THR A 94 -12.73 -21.06 20.85
N ASP A 95 -13.19 -19.91 21.41
CA ASP A 95 -13.96 -19.82 22.66
C ASP A 95 -15.36 -19.23 22.37
N PRO A 96 -16.28 -20.02 21.79
CA PRO A 96 -17.60 -19.54 21.35
C PRO A 96 -18.48 -19.01 22.50
N GLY A 97 -18.25 -19.46 23.73
CA GLY A 97 -18.96 -18.98 24.92
C GLY A 97 -18.67 -17.52 25.27
N HIS A 98 -17.54 -17.00 24.81
CA HIS A 98 -17.13 -15.61 25.02
C HIS A 98 -16.92 -14.85 23.70
N ARG A 99 -17.53 -15.31 22.61
CA ARG A 99 -17.43 -14.65 21.30
C ARG A 99 -17.92 -13.20 21.39
N VAL A 100 -17.13 -12.27 20.84
CA VAL A 100 -17.45 -10.84 20.78
C VAL A 100 -18.22 -10.47 19.51
N GLY A 101 -17.91 -11.11 18.39
CA GLY A 101 -18.46 -10.85 17.07
C GLY A 101 -17.51 -11.31 15.98
N SER A 102 -17.61 -10.73 14.78
CA SER A 102 -16.66 -10.94 13.69
C SER A 102 -15.62 -9.83 13.66
N LEU A 103 -14.38 -10.20 13.34
CA LEU A 103 -13.28 -9.27 13.08
C LEU A 103 -12.86 -9.40 11.62
N PHE A 104 -13.13 -8.39 10.84
CA PHE A 104 -12.75 -8.33 9.44
C PHE A 104 -11.28 -7.92 9.31
N LEU A 105 -10.53 -8.63 8.46
CA LEU A 105 -9.11 -8.46 8.23
C LEU A 105 -8.84 -7.98 6.80
N ASN A 106 -7.87 -7.09 6.62
CA ASN A 106 -7.37 -6.70 5.30
C ASN A 106 -5.86 -6.44 5.34
N PRO A 107 -5.06 -7.14 4.49
CA PRO A 107 -3.60 -7.00 4.46
C PRO A 107 -3.14 -5.69 3.84
N GLY A 108 -3.91 -5.12 2.92
CA GLY A 108 -3.54 -3.92 2.18
C GLY A 108 -3.29 -4.14 0.69
N GLY A 109 -2.22 -3.61 0.20
CA GLY A 109 -1.86 -3.50 -1.20
C GLY A 109 -2.05 -2.07 -1.74
N PRO A 110 -3.17 -1.70 -2.43
CA PRO A 110 -4.41 -2.44 -2.66
C PRO A 110 -4.23 -3.67 -3.55
N GLY A 111 -5.16 -4.60 -3.41
CA GLY A 111 -5.20 -5.82 -4.22
C GLY A 111 -4.88 -7.09 -3.44
N GLY A 112 -4.38 -6.97 -2.21
CA GLY A 112 -4.10 -8.10 -1.35
C GLY A 112 -5.34 -8.93 -1.02
N SER A 113 -5.17 -10.27 -1.07
CA SER A 113 -6.22 -11.23 -0.78
C SER A 113 -6.44 -11.36 0.73
N GLY A 114 -7.65 -11.04 1.20
CA GLY A 114 -8.01 -11.31 2.59
C GLY A 114 -8.08 -12.80 2.90
N GLU A 115 -8.35 -13.63 1.90
CA GLU A 115 -8.46 -15.09 2.06
C GLU A 115 -7.10 -15.74 2.30
N THR A 116 -6.05 -15.35 1.54
CA THR A 116 -4.68 -15.84 1.76
C THR A 116 -4.07 -15.27 3.03
N PHE A 117 -4.44 -14.03 3.38
CA PHE A 117 -3.96 -13.37 4.59
C PHE A 117 -4.50 -13.97 5.89
N LEU A 118 -5.73 -14.47 5.92
CA LEU A 118 -6.36 -15.00 7.15
C LEU A 118 -5.53 -16.09 7.85
N PRO A 119 -5.06 -17.17 7.16
CA PRO A 119 -4.23 -18.20 7.78
C PRO A 119 -2.94 -17.65 8.39
N GLU A 120 -2.34 -16.69 7.73
CA GLU A 120 -1.09 -16.06 8.16
C GLU A 120 -1.31 -15.15 9.36
N ALA A 121 -2.39 -14.37 9.34
CA ALA A 121 -2.78 -13.51 10.46
C ALA A 121 -3.01 -14.33 11.74
N LEU A 122 -3.59 -15.54 11.65
CA LEU A 122 -3.82 -16.43 12.79
C LEU A 122 -2.52 -16.73 13.58
N THR A 123 -1.36 -16.69 12.93
CA THR A 123 -0.07 -16.97 13.56
C THR A 123 0.65 -15.72 14.08
N ALA A 124 0.22 -14.52 13.66
CA ALA A 124 0.95 -13.28 13.89
C ALA A 124 0.24 -12.30 14.83
N ILE A 125 -1.09 -12.39 14.98
CA ILE A 125 -1.87 -11.52 15.87
C ILE A 125 -1.96 -12.10 17.29
N ASP A 126 -2.35 -11.26 18.27
CA ASP A 126 -2.55 -11.72 19.66
C ASP A 126 -3.53 -12.91 19.71
N PRO A 127 -3.15 -14.03 20.35
CA PRO A 127 -3.94 -15.27 20.38
C PRO A 127 -5.30 -15.14 21.05
N SER A 128 -5.56 -14.07 21.81
CA SER A 128 -6.88 -13.78 22.36
C SER A 128 -7.87 -13.32 21.28
N LEU A 129 -7.41 -12.83 20.13
CA LEU A 129 -8.28 -12.41 19.03
C LEU A 129 -8.98 -13.61 18.36
N PRO A 130 -8.28 -14.66 17.86
CA PRO A 130 -8.95 -15.83 17.31
C PRO A 130 -9.74 -16.63 18.37
N ALA A 131 -9.48 -16.46 19.66
CA ALA A 131 -10.33 -17.03 20.70
C ALA A 131 -11.70 -16.32 20.81
N ARG A 132 -11.73 -15.02 20.58
CA ARG A 132 -12.88 -14.15 20.90
C ARG A 132 -13.65 -13.66 19.67
N PHE A 133 -13.12 -13.80 18.47
CA PHE A 133 -13.76 -13.37 17.22
C PHE A 133 -13.82 -14.49 16.19
N ASP A 134 -14.88 -14.50 15.40
CA ASP A 134 -14.79 -15.10 14.09
C ASP A 134 -13.91 -14.16 13.23
N LEU A 135 -12.73 -14.62 12.84
CA LEU A 135 -11.86 -13.85 11.96
C LEU A 135 -12.32 -14.03 10.52
N ILE A 136 -12.48 -12.94 9.78
CA ILE A 136 -12.97 -12.95 8.41
C ILE A 136 -11.98 -12.26 7.49
N GLY A 137 -11.41 -13.01 6.55
CA GLY A 137 -10.64 -12.49 5.45
C GLY A 137 -11.54 -12.22 4.24
N VAL A 138 -11.52 -11.00 3.71
CA VAL A 138 -12.32 -10.61 2.54
C VAL A 138 -11.39 -10.09 1.46
N SER A 139 -11.42 -10.73 0.29
CA SER A 139 -10.72 -10.19 -0.89
C SER A 139 -11.53 -9.05 -1.48
N PRO A 140 -10.94 -7.85 -1.69
CA PRO A 140 -11.67 -6.71 -2.22
C PRO A 140 -12.23 -6.97 -3.61
N ARG A 141 -13.39 -6.37 -3.94
CA ARG A 141 -13.93 -6.38 -5.31
C ARG A 141 -12.87 -5.91 -6.31
N GLY A 142 -12.87 -6.47 -7.50
CA GLY A 142 -11.88 -6.16 -8.53
C GLY A 142 -10.52 -6.84 -8.33
N THR A 143 -10.36 -7.66 -7.28
CA THR A 143 -9.08 -8.31 -6.94
C THR A 143 -9.24 -9.80 -6.68
N SER A 144 -8.16 -10.57 -6.75
CA SER A 144 -8.09 -11.99 -6.41
C SER A 144 -9.27 -12.80 -6.96
N ARG A 145 -10.07 -13.46 -6.12
CA ARG A 145 -11.28 -14.20 -6.53
C ARG A 145 -12.58 -13.38 -6.46
N SER A 146 -12.48 -12.10 -6.16
CA SER A 146 -13.63 -11.19 -6.03
C SER A 146 -13.92 -10.45 -7.33
N THR A 147 -14.28 -11.16 -8.38
CA THR A 147 -14.55 -10.62 -9.73
C THR A 147 -13.41 -9.69 -10.18
N PRO A 148 -12.20 -10.24 -10.40
CA PRO A 148 -10.99 -9.43 -10.59
C PRO A 148 -11.03 -8.57 -11.86
N VAL A 149 -10.45 -7.38 -11.80
CA VAL A 149 -10.10 -6.59 -12.97
C VAL A 149 -8.92 -7.26 -13.68
N GLN A 150 -9.16 -7.79 -14.86
CA GLN A 150 -8.15 -8.47 -15.67
C GLN A 150 -7.84 -7.65 -16.92
N CYS A 151 -6.56 -7.46 -17.22
CA CYS A 151 -6.09 -6.71 -18.38
C CYS A 151 -5.38 -7.61 -19.41
N PHE A 152 -5.20 -8.90 -19.08
CA PHE A 152 -4.55 -9.92 -19.91
C PHE A 152 -5.44 -11.17 -19.98
N ALA A 153 -5.32 -11.95 -21.03
CA ALA A 153 -6.09 -13.18 -21.19
C ALA A 153 -5.57 -14.30 -20.27
N THR A 154 -4.27 -14.28 -19.94
CA THR A 154 -3.62 -15.28 -19.08
C THR A 154 -2.62 -14.64 -18.13
N ALA A 155 -2.34 -15.31 -17.01
CA ALA A 155 -1.29 -14.90 -16.07
C ALA A 155 0.09 -14.87 -16.76
N ALA A 156 0.36 -15.82 -17.64
CA ALA A 156 1.63 -15.87 -18.39
C ALA A 156 1.83 -14.66 -19.31
N GLU A 157 0.76 -14.16 -19.94
CA GLU A 157 0.84 -12.92 -20.74
C GLU A 157 1.14 -11.71 -19.86
N GLN A 158 0.52 -11.62 -18.67
CA GLN A 158 0.76 -10.56 -17.71
C GLN A 158 2.20 -10.61 -17.20
N GLU A 159 2.68 -11.78 -16.81
CA GLU A 159 4.05 -12.00 -16.33
C GLU A 159 5.07 -11.63 -17.42
N ALA A 160 4.88 -12.09 -18.66
CA ALA A 160 5.73 -11.74 -19.79
C ALA A 160 5.75 -10.23 -20.07
N PHE A 161 4.60 -9.56 -19.93
CA PHE A 161 4.51 -8.11 -20.14
C PHE A 161 5.29 -7.33 -19.09
N PHE A 162 5.02 -7.57 -17.80
CA PHE A 162 5.68 -6.85 -16.71
C PHE A 162 7.14 -7.29 -16.51
N GLY A 163 7.46 -8.56 -16.78
CA GLY A 163 8.83 -9.07 -16.74
C GLY A 163 9.75 -8.49 -17.81
N ALA A 164 9.19 -7.94 -18.91
CA ALA A 164 9.95 -7.22 -19.92
C ALA A 164 10.26 -5.76 -19.53
N LEU A 165 9.65 -5.24 -18.45
CA LEU A 165 9.84 -3.87 -17.98
C LEU A 165 10.88 -3.84 -16.85
N PRO A 166 11.67 -2.75 -16.71
CA PRO A 166 12.44 -2.55 -15.49
C PRO A 166 11.49 -2.33 -14.29
N ALA A 167 11.95 -2.51 -13.05
CA ALA A 167 11.16 -2.23 -11.86
C ALA A 167 10.65 -0.77 -11.81
N PHE A 168 11.46 0.13 -12.31
CA PHE A 168 11.11 1.52 -12.65
C PHE A 168 12.11 2.03 -13.70
N PRO A 169 11.72 3.00 -14.56
CA PRO A 169 12.59 3.44 -15.65
C PRO A 169 13.67 4.40 -15.17
N VAL A 170 14.87 4.29 -15.73
CA VAL A 170 15.85 5.38 -15.76
C VAL A 170 15.54 6.33 -16.93
N THR A 171 16.16 7.52 -16.93
CA THR A 171 15.81 8.61 -17.87
C THR A 171 15.69 8.18 -19.33
N ALA A 172 16.60 7.33 -19.82
CA ALA A 172 16.58 6.85 -21.21
C ALA A 172 15.43 5.89 -21.52
N GLU A 173 14.87 5.23 -20.51
CA GLU A 173 13.82 4.21 -20.63
C GLU A 173 12.41 4.83 -20.52
N ILE A 174 12.28 6.09 -20.05
CA ILE A 174 11.00 6.74 -19.81
C ILE A 174 10.05 6.69 -21.03
N PRO A 175 10.50 7.00 -22.27
CA PRO A 175 9.58 6.94 -23.41
C PRO A 175 8.98 5.54 -23.66
N ALA A 176 9.80 4.49 -23.54
CA ALA A 176 9.36 3.11 -23.69
C ALA A 176 8.41 2.70 -22.55
N TRP A 177 8.72 3.11 -21.32
CA TRP A 177 7.87 2.91 -20.15
C TRP A 177 6.48 3.53 -20.33
N LEU A 178 6.40 4.81 -20.74
CA LEU A 178 5.12 5.48 -20.97
C LEU A 178 4.30 4.79 -22.08
N ALA A 179 4.97 4.31 -23.14
CA ALA A 179 4.31 3.57 -24.21
C ALA A 179 3.77 2.22 -23.72
N ALA A 180 4.55 1.49 -22.92
CA ALA A 180 4.14 0.21 -22.34
C ALA A 180 2.92 0.38 -21.41
N TYR A 181 2.93 1.39 -20.53
CA TYR A 181 1.79 1.62 -19.64
C TYR A 181 0.53 2.09 -20.38
N ARG A 182 0.67 2.78 -21.51
CA ARG A 182 -0.46 3.06 -22.41
C ARG A 182 -1.02 1.76 -23.00
N ASP A 183 -0.17 0.86 -23.54
CA ASP A 183 -0.61 -0.44 -24.07
C ASP A 183 -1.32 -1.26 -22.97
N TYR A 184 -0.76 -1.26 -21.76
CA TYR A 184 -1.38 -1.91 -20.60
C TYR A 184 -2.81 -1.38 -20.32
N THR A 185 -2.98 -0.07 -20.21
CA THR A 185 -4.29 0.53 -19.92
C THR A 185 -5.27 0.37 -21.10
N ASP A 186 -4.77 0.38 -22.35
CA ASP A 186 -5.59 0.06 -23.53
C ASP A 186 -6.05 -1.42 -23.53
N ARG A 187 -5.26 -2.35 -22.99
CA ARG A 187 -5.68 -3.75 -22.76
C ARG A 187 -6.78 -3.82 -21.72
N CYS A 188 -6.61 -3.15 -20.56
CA CYS A 188 -7.65 -3.06 -19.54
C CYS A 188 -8.98 -2.56 -20.11
N ALA A 189 -8.95 -1.49 -20.91
CA ALA A 189 -10.15 -0.94 -21.55
C ALA A 189 -10.91 -1.95 -22.42
N ARG A 190 -10.18 -2.92 -23.02
CA ARG A 190 -10.78 -3.92 -23.91
C ARG A 190 -11.36 -5.12 -23.18
N VAL A 191 -10.79 -5.54 -22.05
CA VAL A 191 -11.10 -6.86 -21.48
C VAL A 191 -11.57 -6.86 -20.03
N ALA A 192 -11.37 -5.78 -19.27
CA ALA A 192 -11.68 -5.76 -17.84
C ALA A 192 -13.17 -5.86 -17.50
N GLY A 193 -14.05 -5.49 -18.45
CA GLY A 193 -15.49 -5.47 -18.20
C GLY A 193 -15.93 -4.34 -17.25
N PRO A 194 -17.21 -4.32 -16.83
CA PRO A 194 -17.75 -3.18 -16.08
C PRO A 194 -17.21 -3.04 -14.66
N ILE A 195 -16.59 -4.07 -14.09
CA ILE A 195 -16.01 -4.00 -12.73
C ILE A 195 -14.93 -2.91 -12.62
N ILE A 196 -14.29 -2.54 -13.72
CA ILE A 196 -13.24 -1.51 -13.74
C ILE A 196 -13.74 -0.12 -13.29
N ASP A 197 -15.03 0.13 -13.42
CA ASP A 197 -15.69 1.38 -13.00
C ASP A 197 -16.25 1.32 -11.57
N HIS A 198 -16.12 0.18 -10.88
CA HIS A 198 -16.78 -0.06 -9.61
C HIS A 198 -15.86 -0.68 -8.54
N SER A 199 -14.54 -0.57 -8.70
CA SER A 199 -13.55 -1.18 -7.81
C SER A 199 -12.98 -0.22 -6.74
N SER A 200 -13.62 0.92 -6.50
CA SER A 200 -13.18 1.87 -5.47
C SER A 200 -13.24 1.30 -4.05
N THR A 201 -12.40 1.86 -3.17
CA THR A 201 -12.46 1.62 -1.72
C THR A 201 -13.85 1.88 -1.16
N ALA A 202 -14.57 2.89 -1.64
CA ALA A 202 -15.92 3.20 -1.19
C ALA A 202 -16.90 2.06 -1.49
N ASN A 203 -16.83 1.46 -2.66
CA ASN A 203 -17.67 0.31 -3.02
C ASN A 203 -17.27 -0.94 -2.22
N PHE A 204 -15.99 -1.18 -1.99
CA PHE A 204 -15.55 -2.26 -1.10
C PHE A 204 -16.02 -2.05 0.36
N VAL A 205 -16.02 -0.83 0.85
CA VAL A 205 -16.55 -0.48 2.18
C VAL A 205 -18.06 -0.75 2.28
N ARG A 206 -18.82 -0.53 1.21
CA ARG A 206 -20.24 -0.92 1.13
C ARG A 206 -20.40 -2.45 1.16
N ASP A 207 -19.54 -3.19 0.46
CA ASP A 207 -19.51 -4.67 0.55
C ASP A 207 -19.27 -5.12 1.99
N LEU A 208 -18.29 -4.54 2.68
CA LEU A 208 -17.98 -4.88 4.07
C LEU A 208 -19.17 -4.60 5.01
N ASP A 209 -19.95 -3.53 4.79
CA ASP A 209 -21.15 -3.28 5.60
C ASP A 209 -22.27 -4.29 5.31
N LEU A 210 -22.44 -4.73 4.05
CA LEU A 210 -23.36 -5.83 3.73
C LEU A 210 -22.91 -7.16 4.35
N LEU A 211 -21.61 -7.45 4.31
CA LEU A 211 -21.05 -8.66 4.92
C LEU A 211 -21.18 -8.63 6.45
N ARG A 212 -20.99 -7.47 7.10
CA ARG A 212 -21.28 -7.28 8.52
C ARG A 212 -22.73 -7.64 8.85
N GLN A 213 -23.68 -7.20 8.03
CA GLN A 213 -25.10 -7.54 8.19
C GLN A 213 -25.34 -9.03 7.97
N ALA A 214 -24.69 -9.63 6.94
CA ALA A 214 -24.83 -11.06 6.61
C ALA A 214 -24.34 -11.99 7.72
N VAL A 215 -23.34 -11.57 8.50
CA VAL A 215 -22.85 -12.33 9.68
C VAL A 215 -23.60 -11.98 10.96
N GLY A 216 -24.57 -11.05 10.92
CA GLY A 216 -25.46 -10.69 12.03
C GLY A 216 -24.84 -9.74 13.05
N ASP A 217 -23.75 -9.05 12.75
CA ASP A 217 -23.08 -8.16 13.70
C ASP A 217 -23.71 -6.74 13.67
N PRO A 218 -24.09 -6.16 14.82
CA PRO A 218 -24.67 -4.81 14.87
C PRO A 218 -23.64 -3.70 14.61
N GLY A 219 -22.36 -3.94 14.88
CA GLY A 219 -21.26 -3.00 14.70
C GLY A 219 -20.07 -3.62 14.00
N PHE A 220 -19.28 -2.81 13.34
CA PHE A 220 -18.12 -3.23 12.54
C PHE A 220 -16.86 -3.29 13.37
N SER A 221 -16.18 -4.43 13.36
CA SER A 221 -14.84 -4.60 13.92
C SER A 221 -13.87 -4.91 12.80
N PHE A 222 -12.77 -4.19 12.76
CA PHE A 222 -11.84 -4.24 11.65
C PHE A 222 -10.39 -4.08 12.10
N LEU A 223 -9.51 -4.83 11.47
CA LEU A 223 -8.07 -4.70 11.60
C LEU A 223 -7.46 -4.67 10.20
N GLY A 224 -6.99 -3.50 9.79
CA GLY A 224 -6.45 -3.25 8.46
C GLY A 224 -5.03 -2.75 8.48
N TYR A 225 -4.20 -3.35 7.64
CA TYR A 225 -2.79 -3.04 7.47
C TYR A 225 -2.55 -2.30 6.15
N SER A 226 -1.59 -1.35 6.13
CA SER A 226 -1.20 -0.67 4.91
C SER A 226 -2.38 0.01 4.21
N TYR A 227 -2.69 -0.29 2.94
CA TYR A 227 -3.92 0.16 2.28
C TYR A 227 -5.19 -0.23 3.07
N GLY A 228 -5.19 -1.33 3.83
CA GLY A 228 -6.29 -1.65 4.74
C GLY A 228 -6.62 -0.51 5.73
N SER A 229 -5.66 0.37 6.02
CA SER A 229 -5.90 1.59 6.79
C SER A 229 -6.76 2.61 6.04
N GLN A 230 -6.65 2.69 4.70
CA GLN A 230 -7.54 3.48 3.85
C GLN A 230 -8.95 2.90 3.86
N VAL A 231 -9.09 1.56 3.82
CA VAL A 231 -10.39 0.86 3.97
C VAL A 231 -11.03 1.21 5.31
N GLY A 232 -10.29 1.05 6.43
CA GLY A 232 -10.79 1.37 7.78
C GLY A 232 -11.16 2.85 7.95
N SER A 233 -10.34 3.76 7.40
CA SER A 233 -10.60 5.20 7.42
C SER A 233 -11.83 5.57 6.61
N THR A 234 -12.00 4.97 5.43
CA THR A 234 -13.17 5.19 4.57
C THR A 234 -14.44 4.63 5.22
N TYR A 235 -14.37 3.43 5.83
CA TYR A 235 -15.51 2.88 6.57
C TYR A 235 -15.92 3.79 7.74
N ALA A 236 -14.96 4.23 8.54
CA ALA A 236 -15.21 5.14 9.66
C ALA A 236 -15.85 6.47 9.21
N ALA A 237 -15.47 6.96 8.03
CA ALA A 237 -16.03 8.20 7.47
C ALA A 237 -17.42 8.00 6.85
N MET A 238 -17.67 6.86 6.17
CA MET A 238 -18.95 6.59 5.52
C MET A 238 -20.01 6.06 6.51
N PHE A 239 -19.60 5.21 7.47
CA PHE A 239 -20.49 4.54 8.43
C PHE A 239 -20.09 4.81 9.90
N PRO A 240 -19.97 6.07 10.33
CA PRO A 240 -19.41 6.41 11.64
C PRO A 240 -20.18 5.84 12.82
N SER A 241 -21.52 5.69 12.71
CA SER A 241 -22.38 5.11 13.74
C SER A 241 -22.23 3.59 13.90
N ARG A 242 -21.65 2.92 12.90
CA ARG A 242 -21.45 1.47 12.86
C ARG A 242 -20.10 1.02 13.42
N VAL A 243 -19.19 1.95 13.67
CA VAL A 243 -17.85 1.64 14.21
C VAL A 243 -17.96 1.09 15.62
N ARG A 244 -17.69 -0.22 15.79
CA ARG A 244 -17.53 -0.86 17.11
C ARG A 244 -16.06 -0.82 17.56
N ALA A 245 -15.16 -1.25 16.70
CA ALA A 245 -13.71 -1.20 16.94
C ALA A 245 -12.97 -1.29 15.60
N VAL A 246 -12.27 -0.24 15.22
CA VAL A 246 -11.49 -0.17 13.99
C VAL A 246 -10.05 0.14 14.34
N VAL A 247 -9.14 -0.75 13.93
CA VAL A 247 -7.70 -0.59 14.04
C VAL A 247 -7.13 -0.43 12.64
N ILE A 248 -6.30 0.59 12.47
CA ILE A 248 -5.58 0.88 11.23
C ILE A 248 -4.09 0.98 11.52
N ASP A 249 -3.29 0.15 10.88
CA ASP A 249 -1.85 0.03 11.10
C ASP A 249 -1.05 0.20 9.80
N GLY A 250 0.07 0.91 9.85
CA GLY A 250 0.80 1.29 8.65
C GLY A 250 -0.06 2.22 7.79
N VAL A 251 -0.28 3.43 8.31
CA VAL A 251 -1.41 4.27 7.90
C VAL A 251 -1.17 5.03 6.62
N VAL A 252 -2.04 4.83 5.64
CA VAL A 252 -2.19 5.68 4.45
C VAL A 252 -2.91 6.96 4.85
N ASP A 253 -2.37 8.13 4.51
CA ASP A 253 -3.08 9.40 4.67
C ASP A 253 -4.21 9.50 3.64
N SER A 254 -5.44 9.38 4.10
CA SER A 254 -6.62 9.33 3.23
C SER A 254 -6.84 10.60 2.41
N VAL A 255 -6.41 11.77 2.87
CA VAL A 255 -6.47 13.02 2.09
C VAL A 255 -5.40 13.01 0.99
N ALA A 256 -4.18 12.59 1.32
CA ALA A 256 -3.12 12.44 0.31
C ALA A 256 -3.49 11.38 -0.74
N TRP A 257 -4.14 10.28 -0.30
CA TRP A 257 -4.66 9.23 -1.18
C TRP A 257 -5.72 9.76 -2.14
N SER A 258 -6.77 10.40 -1.65
CA SER A 258 -7.95 10.77 -2.45
C SER A 258 -7.75 12.03 -3.30
N THR A 259 -7.60 13.19 -2.69
CA THR A 259 -7.58 14.49 -3.39
C THR A 259 -6.22 15.19 -3.36
N GLY A 260 -5.35 14.78 -2.45
CA GLY A 260 -4.18 15.55 -2.07
C GLY A 260 -4.54 16.85 -1.30
N TYR A 261 -3.64 17.28 -0.44
CA TYR A 261 -3.80 18.53 0.29
C TYR A 261 -3.83 19.73 -0.67
N GLY A 262 -4.84 20.59 -0.52
CA GLY A 262 -5.01 21.74 -1.41
C GLY A 262 -5.34 21.37 -2.86
N GLY A 263 -5.86 20.17 -3.12
CA GLY A 263 -6.24 19.71 -4.46
C GLY A 263 -5.04 19.29 -5.34
N THR A 264 -3.91 18.96 -4.72
CA THR A 264 -2.69 18.55 -5.46
C THR A 264 -2.84 17.24 -6.22
N GLY A 265 -3.94 16.49 -6.05
CA GLY A 265 -4.22 15.27 -6.78
C GLY A 265 -4.21 15.44 -8.30
N ALA A 266 -4.69 16.57 -8.81
CA ALA A 266 -4.64 16.85 -10.25
C ALA A 266 -3.23 17.13 -10.81
N LEU A 267 -2.23 17.31 -9.94
CA LEU A 267 -0.87 17.71 -10.30
C LEU A 267 0.18 16.66 -9.98
N LEU A 268 -0.02 15.90 -8.91
CA LEU A 268 0.98 14.96 -8.38
C LEU A 268 0.40 13.54 -8.31
N PRO A 269 1.15 12.53 -8.76
CA PRO A 269 0.80 11.12 -8.59
C PRO A 269 0.53 10.75 -7.12
N ILE A 270 -0.36 9.79 -6.89
CA ILE A 270 -0.77 9.34 -5.57
C ILE A 270 0.41 8.96 -4.67
N THR A 271 1.34 8.17 -5.18
CA THR A 271 2.52 7.71 -4.42
C THR A 271 3.46 8.86 -4.05
N THR A 272 3.54 9.90 -4.89
CA THR A 272 4.27 11.14 -4.58
C THR A 272 3.60 11.92 -3.43
N ARG A 273 2.26 12.01 -3.44
CA ARG A 273 1.49 12.70 -2.38
C ARG A 273 1.62 12.00 -1.03
N LEU A 274 1.68 10.66 -1.02
CA LEU A 274 1.88 9.84 0.17
C LEU A 274 3.26 10.01 0.79
N LYS A 275 4.25 10.51 0.02
CA LYS A 275 5.64 10.69 0.45
C LYS A 275 6.32 9.38 0.88
N SER A 276 5.94 8.27 0.27
CA SER A 276 6.50 6.94 0.57
C SER A 276 8.00 6.88 0.27
N ALA A 277 8.47 7.59 -0.76
CA ALA A 277 9.91 7.69 -1.07
C ALA A 277 10.72 8.30 0.10
N GLU A 278 10.18 9.31 0.78
CA GLU A 278 10.82 9.91 1.96
C GLU A 278 10.85 8.91 3.12
N GLY A 279 9.76 8.14 3.34
CA GLY A 279 9.69 7.07 4.34
C GLY A 279 10.73 5.98 4.09
N ALA A 280 10.89 5.54 2.84
CA ALA A 280 11.90 4.57 2.44
C ALA A 280 13.34 5.09 2.69
N SER A 281 13.60 6.37 2.39
CA SER A 281 14.90 7.01 2.66
C SER A 281 15.21 7.10 4.16
N ASP A 282 14.20 7.46 4.98
CA ASP A 282 14.34 7.50 6.45
C ASP A 282 14.64 6.10 7.00
N THR A 283 14.01 5.05 6.44
CA THR A 283 14.21 3.65 6.84
C THR A 283 15.56 3.12 6.38
N LEU A 284 16.03 3.45 5.17
CA LEU A 284 17.40 3.12 4.74
C LEU A 284 18.45 3.79 5.63
N GLY A 285 18.22 5.04 6.02
CA GLY A 285 19.06 5.72 7.00
C GLY A 285 19.07 5.01 8.37
N ALA A 286 17.93 4.45 8.78
CA ALA A 286 17.85 3.63 9.99
C ALA A 286 18.61 2.30 9.84
N PHE A 287 18.52 1.65 8.67
CA PHE A 287 19.33 0.48 8.34
C PHE A 287 20.83 0.77 8.53
N PHE A 288 21.36 1.85 7.99
CA PHE A 288 22.78 2.20 8.16
C PHE A 288 23.15 2.44 9.62
N ARG A 289 22.29 3.13 10.40
CA ARG A 289 22.54 3.34 11.84
C ARG A 289 22.59 2.04 12.62
N THR A 290 21.64 1.16 12.40
CA THR A 290 21.55 -0.13 13.11
C THR A 290 22.62 -1.11 12.65
N CYS A 291 23.00 -1.11 11.38
CA CYS A 291 24.11 -1.88 10.83
C CYS A 291 25.45 -1.44 11.44
N ALA A 292 25.75 -0.14 11.46
CA ALA A 292 26.94 0.39 12.11
C ALA A 292 27.03 0.02 13.60
N ALA A 293 25.90 0.12 14.31
CA ALA A 293 25.83 -0.27 15.72
C ALA A 293 25.99 -1.78 15.94
N ALA A 294 25.50 -2.61 15.01
CA ALA A 294 25.67 -4.07 15.05
C ALA A 294 27.11 -4.50 14.78
N GLY A 295 27.85 -3.73 13.97
CA GLY A 295 29.22 -4.01 13.56
C GLY A 295 29.36 -5.22 12.62
N PRO A 296 30.57 -5.51 12.12
CA PRO A 296 30.78 -6.50 11.06
C PRO A 296 30.43 -7.94 11.46
N ALA A 297 30.39 -8.25 12.75
CA ALA A 297 30.00 -9.58 13.22
C ALA A 297 28.52 -9.90 13.00
N ARG A 298 27.64 -8.89 12.90
CA ARG A 298 26.19 -9.05 12.74
C ARG A 298 25.64 -8.37 11.49
N CYS A 299 26.32 -7.37 10.96
CA CYS A 299 26.00 -6.70 9.70
C CYS A 299 27.25 -6.74 8.79
N SER A 300 27.23 -7.62 7.79
CA SER A 300 28.38 -7.81 6.88
C SER A 300 28.72 -6.58 6.06
N PHE A 301 27.78 -5.66 5.84
CA PHE A 301 28.00 -4.41 5.12
C PHE A 301 28.81 -3.39 5.92
N ALA A 302 28.95 -3.59 7.26
CA ALA A 302 29.70 -2.70 8.12
C ALA A 302 31.19 -3.10 8.17
N ASP A 303 32.08 -2.16 7.86
CA ASP A 303 33.49 -2.30 8.17
C ASP A 303 33.75 -2.09 9.68
N PRO A 304 34.88 -2.58 10.24
CA PRO A 304 35.21 -2.38 11.65
C PRO A 304 35.24 -0.90 12.04
N GLY A 305 34.36 -0.49 12.95
CA GLY A 305 34.27 0.89 13.45
C GLY A 305 33.57 1.87 12.49
N ALA A 306 32.96 1.39 11.41
CA ALA A 306 32.27 2.23 10.45
C ALA A 306 31.08 2.98 11.07
N THR A 307 30.92 4.23 10.70
CA THR A 307 29.76 5.06 11.04
C THR A 307 28.62 4.87 10.03
N ALA A 308 27.41 5.25 10.42
CA ALA A 308 26.26 5.24 9.50
C ALA A 308 26.50 6.11 8.23
N GLY A 309 27.27 7.20 8.37
CA GLY A 309 27.62 8.07 7.23
C GLY A 309 28.56 7.39 6.24
N GLU A 310 29.53 6.62 6.72
CA GLU A 310 30.44 5.84 5.86
C GLU A 310 29.69 4.70 5.16
N LEU A 311 28.76 4.02 5.84
CA LEU A 311 27.90 3.01 5.20
C LEU A 311 26.98 3.63 4.15
N SER A 312 26.42 4.81 4.39
CA SER A 312 25.68 5.56 3.37
C SER A 312 26.56 5.89 2.17
N ALA A 313 27.79 6.36 2.37
CA ALA A 313 28.72 6.66 1.28
C ALA A 313 29.13 5.39 0.48
N LYS A 314 29.28 4.25 1.17
CA LYS A 314 29.53 2.93 0.57
C LYS A 314 28.37 2.51 -0.33
N TRP A 315 27.14 2.67 0.14
CA TRP A 315 25.91 2.44 -0.64
C TRP A 315 25.80 3.39 -1.82
N ASP A 316 26.09 4.69 -1.64
CA ASP A 316 26.12 5.68 -2.72
C ASP A 316 27.10 5.29 -3.83
N LYS A 317 28.27 4.78 -3.45
CA LYS A 317 29.26 4.30 -4.41
C LYS A 317 28.73 3.08 -5.16
N LEU A 318 28.25 2.06 -4.45
CA LEU A 318 27.70 0.84 -5.02
C LEU A 318 26.60 1.15 -6.05
N THR A 319 25.62 1.96 -5.68
CA THR A 319 24.49 2.31 -6.56
C THR A 319 24.92 3.09 -7.79
N ARG A 320 25.93 3.98 -7.69
CA ARG A 320 26.50 4.68 -8.84
C ARG A 320 27.26 3.73 -9.79
N ASP A 321 27.94 2.76 -9.24
CA ASP A 321 28.77 1.84 -10.05
C ASP A 321 27.89 0.78 -10.74
N ILE A 322 26.89 0.24 -10.07
CA ILE A 322 25.84 -0.64 -10.66
C ILE A 322 25.07 0.10 -11.78
N ARG A 323 24.77 1.40 -11.60
CA ARG A 323 24.11 2.20 -12.65
C ARG A 323 24.95 2.29 -13.93
N LYS A 324 26.28 2.30 -13.82
CA LYS A 324 27.21 2.36 -14.97
C LYS A 324 27.47 0.98 -15.54
N ARG A 325 27.57 -0.02 -14.69
CA ARG A 325 27.93 -1.40 -15.03
C ARG A 325 27.07 -2.37 -14.22
N PRO A 326 25.91 -2.76 -14.75
CA PRO A 326 25.11 -3.82 -14.16
C PRO A 326 25.91 -5.11 -13.95
N VAL A 327 25.52 -5.90 -12.96
CA VAL A 327 26.17 -7.18 -12.62
C VAL A 327 25.27 -8.33 -13.03
N ASP A 328 25.80 -9.29 -13.76
CA ASP A 328 25.11 -10.51 -14.15
C ASP A 328 25.34 -11.62 -13.11
N LEU A 329 24.25 -12.12 -12.53
CA LEU A 329 24.28 -13.21 -11.55
C LEU A 329 23.58 -14.44 -12.10
N PRO A 330 24.25 -15.62 -12.15
CA PRO A 330 23.60 -16.87 -12.56
C PRO A 330 22.50 -17.23 -11.57
N GLN A 331 21.34 -17.64 -12.08
CA GLN A 331 20.22 -18.20 -11.33
C GLN A 331 19.90 -19.60 -11.90
N PRO A 332 19.20 -20.46 -11.15
CA PRO A 332 18.78 -21.79 -11.66
C PRO A 332 17.94 -21.73 -12.95
N ASP A 333 17.16 -20.66 -13.11
CA ASP A 333 16.23 -20.39 -14.21
C ASP A 333 16.78 -19.42 -15.27
N GLY A 334 18.04 -19.00 -15.17
CA GLY A 334 18.67 -18.10 -16.14
C GLY A 334 19.73 -17.17 -15.55
N THR A 335 19.76 -15.92 -16.02
CA THR A 335 20.67 -14.87 -15.53
C THR A 335 19.88 -13.69 -15.01
N LEU A 336 20.10 -13.32 -13.74
CA LEU A 336 19.56 -12.09 -13.17
C LEU A 336 20.52 -10.92 -13.50
N HIS A 337 20.02 -9.95 -14.25
CA HIS A 337 20.72 -8.71 -14.53
C HIS A 337 20.49 -7.70 -13.40
N VAL A 338 21.43 -7.57 -12.48
CA VAL A 338 21.33 -6.63 -11.36
C VAL A 338 21.59 -5.22 -11.87
N THR A 339 20.54 -4.58 -12.34
CA THR A 339 20.54 -3.16 -12.73
C THR A 339 20.37 -2.28 -11.49
N TYR A 340 20.52 -0.96 -11.67
CA TYR A 340 20.20 0.01 -10.63
C TYR A 340 18.76 -0.13 -10.12
N ALA A 341 17.80 -0.31 -11.03
CA ALA A 341 16.39 -0.46 -10.66
C ALA A 341 16.15 -1.74 -9.85
N VAL A 342 16.79 -2.86 -10.23
CA VAL A 342 16.70 -4.13 -9.48
C VAL A 342 17.31 -3.99 -8.09
N LEU A 343 18.50 -3.39 -7.96
CA LEU A 343 19.13 -3.19 -6.65
C LEU A 343 18.28 -2.33 -5.72
N VAL A 344 17.78 -1.20 -6.21
CA VAL A 344 16.97 -0.27 -5.39
C VAL A 344 15.64 -0.86 -5.01
N SER A 345 14.95 -1.55 -5.94
CA SER A 345 13.67 -2.22 -5.66
C SER A 345 13.84 -3.39 -4.70
N GLY A 346 14.90 -4.18 -4.84
CA GLY A 346 15.25 -5.23 -3.89
C GLY A 346 15.53 -4.69 -2.49
N ALA A 347 16.27 -3.60 -2.40
CA ALA A 347 16.51 -2.93 -1.12
C ALA A 347 15.20 -2.41 -0.52
N LEU A 348 14.33 -1.77 -1.31
CA LEU A 348 13.03 -1.29 -0.86
C LEU A 348 12.19 -2.43 -0.28
N SER A 349 12.08 -3.55 -0.99
CA SER A 349 11.32 -4.72 -0.56
C SER A 349 11.85 -5.29 0.78
N ILE A 350 13.18 -5.39 0.92
CA ILE A 350 13.80 -5.88 2.14
C ILE A 350 13.58 -4.91 3.33
N LEU A 351 13.53 -3.59 3.08
CA LEU A 351 13.29 -2.60 4.14
C LEU A 351 11.91 -2.73 4.81
N TYR A 352 10.94 -3.34 4.15
CA TYR A 352 9.63 -3.65 4.74
C TYR A 352 9.72 -4.65 5.89
N ASP A 353 10.64 -5.61 5.82
CA ASP A 353 10.75 -6.72 6.74
C ASP A 353 12.08 -6.73 7.49
N VAL A 354 12.07 -6.27 8.73
CA VAL A 354 13.26 -6.12 9.56
C VAL A 354 14.09 -7.40 9.73
N PRO A 355 13.50 -8.59 9.93
CA PRO A 355 14.21 -9.86 9.90
C PRO A 355 14.99 -10.16 8.61
N ALA A 356 14.63 -9.53 7.50
CA ALA A 356 15.35 -9.68 6.23
C ALA A 356 16.53 -8.70 6.07
N TRP A 357 16.72 -7.72 6.97
CA TRP A 357 17.80 -6.73 6.85
C TRP A 357 19.23 -7.33 6.79
N PRO A 358 19.55 -8.46 7.47
CA PRO A 358 20.82 -9.14 7.24
C PRO A 358 21.03 -9.58 5.80
N THR A 359 19.96 -9.97 5.08
CA THR A 359 20.04 -10.32 3.63
C THR A 359 20.44 -9.11 2.80
N LEU A 360 19.87 -7.93 3.07
CA LEU A 360 20.29 -6.69 2.39
C LEU A 360 21.78 -6.40 2.62
N ALA A 361 22.25 -6.57 3.86
CA ALA A 361 23.66 -6.37 4.17
C ALA A 361 24.57 -7.33 3.42
N HIS A 362 24.21 -8.63 3.36
CA HIS A 362 24.98 -9.65 2.64
C HIS A 362 24.98 -9.39 1.13
N VAL A 363 23.84 -9.07 0.53
CA VAL A 363 23.75 -8.77 -0.91
C VAL A 363 24.58 -7.52 -1.25
N ALA A 364 24.42 -6.45 -0.49
CA ALA A 364 25.14 -5.20 -0.74
C ALA A 364 26.65 -5.38 -0.62
N GLU A 365 27.15 -6.11 0.41
CA GLU A 365 28.57 -6.39 0.57
C GLU A 365 29.12 -7.26 -0.55
N ALA A 366 28.39 -8.32 -0.92
CA ALA A 366 28.78 -9.19 -2.02
C ALA A 366 28.87 -8.45 -3.36
N LEU A 367 27.96 -7.49 -3.62
CA LEU A 367 28.04 -6.65 -4.82
C LEU A 367 29.24 -5.69 -4.78
N VAL A 368 29.58 -5.13 -3.62
CA VAL A 368 30.81 -4.31 -3.43
C VAL A 368 32.07 -5.16 -3.72
N GLU A 369 32.12 -6.40 -3.22
CA GLU A 369 33.24 -7.30 -3.50
C GLU A 369 33.35 -7.66 -4.98
N LEU A 370 32.21 -7.88 -5.67
CA LEU A 370 32.18 -8.14 -7.11
C LEU A 370 32.65 -6.97 -7.96
N GLU A 371 32.44 -5.72 -7.53
CA GLU A 371 33.00 -4.55 -8.20
C GLU A 371 34.54 -4.53 -8.12
N ALA A 372 35.08 -4.90 -6.96
CA ALA A 372 36.54 -4.97 -6.76
C ALA A 372 37.16 -6.21 -7.41
N THR A 373 36.46 -7.34 -7.37
CA THR A 373 36.91 -8.65 -7.84
C THR A 373 35.79 -9.37 -8.62
N PRO A 374 35.61 -9.09 -9.92
CA PRO A 374 34.52 -9.66 -10.71
C PRO A 374 34.49 -11.19 -10.79
N ALA A 375 35.60 -11.85 -10.52
CA ALA A 375 35.70 -13.32 -10.49
C ALA A 375 35.42 -13.94 -9.12
N ALA A 376 35.06 -13.16 -8.09
CA ALA A 376 34.81 -13.66 -6.73
C ALA A 376 33.57 -14.59 -6.71
N ALA A 377 33.80 -15.90 -6.79
CA ALA A 377 32.73 -16.90 -6.90
C ALA A 377 31.82 -16.92 -5.66
N ALA A 378 32.40 -16.75 -4.46
CA ALA A 378 31.64 -16.72 -3.21
C ALA A 378 30.70 -15.51 -3.12
N ALA A 379 31.19 -14.31 -3.46
CA ALA A 379 30.40 -13.09 -3.51
C ALA A 379 29.26 -13.20 -4.54
N ARG A 380 29.55 -13.77 -5.73
CA ARG A 380 28.55 -14.03 -6.77
C ARG A 380 27.43 -14.96 -6.27
N ALA A 381 27.80 -16.04 -5.59
CA ALA A 381 26.83 -17.00 -5.01
C ALA A 381 25.98 -16.35 -3.90
N THR A 382 26.61 -15.54 -3.02
CA THR A 382 25.91 -14.83 -1.93
C THR A 382 24.89 -13.83 -2.49
N ALA A 383 25.29 -13.00 -3.46
CA ALA A 383 24.39 -12.02 -4.08
C ALA A 383 23.24 -12.72 -4.82
N ALA A 384 23.54 -13.76 -5.60
CA ALA A 384 22.54 -14.54 -6.33
C ALA A 384 21.52 -15.19 -5.39
N HIS A 385 21.99 -15.84 -4.31
CA HIS A 385 21.12 -16.50 -3.33
C HIS A 385 20.24 -15.47 -2.59
N GLY A 386 20.80 -14.37 -2.11
CA GLY A 386 20.04 -13.34 -1.38
C GLY A 386 18.92 -12.71 -2.21
N LEU A 387 19.19 -12.43 -3.48
CA LEU A 387 18.19 -11.89 -4.41
C LEU A 387 17.14 -12.97 -4.78
N ALA A 388 17.54 -14.23 -4.95
CA ALA A 388 16.60 -15.34 -5.19
C ALA A 388 15.65 -15.56 -4.00
N VAL A 389 16.18 -15.53 -2.76
CA VAL A 389 15.35 -15.61 -1.54
C VAL A 389 14.38 -14.43 -1.46
N THR A 390 14.82 -13.22 -1.80
CA THR A 390 13.96 -12.04 -1.84
C THR A 390 12.85 -12.23 -2.88
N ARG A 391 13.19 -12.67 -4.09
CA ARG A 391 12.22 -12.96 -5.16
C ARG A 391 11.19 -14.00 -4.74
N ALA A 392 11.64 -15.15 -4.22
CA ALA A 392 10.76 -16.24 -3.80
C ALA A 392 9.78 -15.80 -2.69
N ARG A 393 10.21 -14.91 -1.80
CA ARG A 393 9.39 -14.41 -0.69
C ARG A 393 8.19 -13.58 -1.15
N TYR A 394 8.27 -12.97 -2.33
CA TYR A 394 7.26 -12.05 -2.88
C TYR A 394 6.57 -12.60 -4.13
N ALA A 395 6.83 -13.86 -4.50
CA ALA A 395 6.31 -14.49 -5.71
C ALA A 395 4.92 -15.15 -5.55
N ASP A 396 4.42 -15.32 -4.32
CA ASP A 396 3.31 -16.23 -4.02
C ASP A 396 1.89 -15.68 -4.29
N GLU A 397 1.71 -14.44 -4.75
CA GLU A 397 0.39 -13.96 -5.15
C GLU A 397 0.15 -14.20 -6.65
N PRO A 398 -1.05 -14.68 -7.04
CA PRO A 398 -1.36 -14.84 -8.45
C PRO A 398 -1.31 -13.48 -9.14
N ALA A 399 -0.26 -13.27 -9.93
CA ALA A 399 0.02 -12.03 -10.65
C ALA A 399 -1.08 -11.65 -11.68
N PHE A 400 -2.22 -12.34 -11.67
CA PHE A 400 -3.23 -12.24 -12.72
C PHE A 400 -4.20 -11.07 -12.58
N ALA A 401 -4.35 -10.50 -11.39
CA ALA A 401 -5.25 -9.37 -11.16
C ALA A 401 -4.46 -8.06 -11.09
N SER A 402 -4.94 -7.04 -11.78
CA SER A 402 -4.38 -5.68 -11.75
C SER A 402 -4.84 -4.91 -10.49
N GLY A 403 -4.79 -5.57 -9.33
CA GLY A 403 -5.46 -5.13 -8.12
C GLY A 403 -5.03 -3.76 -7.60
N PHE A 404 -3.73 -3.44 -7.66
CA PHE A 404 -3.25 -2.12 -7.25
C PHE A 404 -3.87 -1.01 -8.13
N ASP A 405 -3.72 -1.13 -9.45
CA ASP A 405 -4.16 -0.10 -10.38
C ASP A 405 -5.68 0.01 -10.43
N ALA A 406 -6.38 -1.14 -10.35
CA ALA A 406 -7.84 -1.22 -10.37
C ALA A 406 -8.48 -0.40 -9.24
N VAL A 407 -7.85 -0.33 -8.09
CA VAL A 407 -8.34 0.42 -6.93
C VAL A 407 -7.75 1.82 -6.88
N ALA A 408 -6.43 1.95 -6.90
CA ALA A 408 -5.75 3.23 -6.70
C ALA A 408 -6.14 4.27 -7.76
N CYS A 409 -6.30 3.83 -9.02
CA CYS A 409 -6.59 4.74 -10.13
C CYS A 409 -8.05 5.22 -10.19
N VAL A 410 -8.98 4.54 -9.50
CA VAL A 410 -10.38 4.97 -9.43
C VAL A 410 -10.75 5.64 -8.11
N ASP A 411 -9.93 5.46 -7.06
CA ASP A 411 -10.20 6.01 -5.73
C ASP A 411 -10.00 7.52 -5.64
N GLY A 412 -8.95 8.03 -6.28
CA GLY A 412 -8.49 9.39 -6.09
C GLY A 412 -8.61 10.28 -7.33
N VAL A 413 -8.13 11.50 -7.16
CA VAL A 413 -7.88 12.43 -8.26
C VAL A 413 -6.43 12.26 -8.68
N GLU A 414 -6.18 11.99 -9.96
CA GLU A 414 -4.86 11.78 -10.53
C GLU A 414 -4.56 12.74 -11.67
N PRO A 415 -3.28 13.06 -11.94
CA PRO A 415 -2.89 13.84 -13.12
C PRO A 415 -3.30 13.10 -14.40
N ARG A 416 -3.91 13.82 -15.35
CA ARG A 416 -4.30 13.25 -16.65
C ARG A 416 -3.17 13.21 -17.68
N SER A 417 -2.04 13.87 -17.39
CA SER A 417 -0.87 13.86 -18.26
C SER A 417 0.12 12.78 -17.84
N PRO A 418 0.45 11.80 -18.68
CA PRO A 418 1.48 10.81 -18.37
C PRO A 418 2.84 11.43 -18.03
N LEU A 419 3.13 12.66 -18.50
CA LEU A 419 4.36 13.38 -18.21
C LEU A 419 4.45 13.92 -16.78
N ALA A 420 3.36 13.87 -15.99
CA ALA A 420 3.40 14.24 -14.59
C ALA A 420 4.31 13.29 -13.78
N TRP A 421 4.37 12.01 -14.15
CA TRP A 421 5.19 11.01 -13.46
C TRP A 421 6.68 11.26 -13.59
N PRO A 422 7.27 11.40 -14.80
CA PRO A 422 8.71 11.73 -14.93
C PRO A 422 9.08 13.03 -14.23
N VAL A 423 8.21 14.05 -14.27
CA VAL A 423 8.44 15.34 -13.58
C VAL A 423 8.45 15.14 -12.06
N ALA A 424 7.45 14.42 -11.54
CA ALA A 424 7.36 14.12 -10.12
C ALA A 424 8.51 13.23 -9.64
N ALA A 425 8.88 12.19 -10.41
CA ALA A 425 10.00 11.31 -10.12
C ALA A 425 11.32 12.07 -10.01
N ALA A 426 11.61 12.94 -10.99
CA ALA A 426 12.80 13.76 -10.96
C ALA A 426 12.84 14.75 -9.78
N ALA A 427 11.67 15.23 -9.31
CA ALA A 427 11.58 16.05 -8.11
C ALA A 427 11.80 15.21 -6.84
N GLN A 428 11.19 14.01 -6.79
CA GLN A 428 11.33 13.10 -5.65
C GLN A 428 12.76 12.55 -5.51
N ASP A 429 13.47 12.25 -6.60
CA ASP A 429 14.86 11.78 -6.54
C ASP A 429 15.83 12.79 -5.91
N ARG A 430 15.46 14.08 -5.86
CA ARG A 430 16.27 15.12 -5.17
C ARG A 430 16.10 15.11 -3.66
N VAL A 431 14.91 14.71 -3.15
CA VAL A 431 14.58 14.73 -1.73
C VAL A 431 14.67 13.34 -1.10
N ALA A 432 14.50 12.31 -1.91
CA ALA A 432 14.56 10.90 -1.53
C ALA A 432 15.38 10.13 -2.56
N PRO A 433 16.71 10.30 -2.55
CA PRO A 433 17.61 9.60 -3.46
C PRO A 433 17.33 8.09 -3.44
N TYR A 434 17.42 7.45 -4.60
CA TYR A 434 17.07 6.04 -4.90
C TYR A 434 15.55 5.79 -5.01
N PHE A 435 14.75 6.22 -4.03
CA PHE A 435 13.35 5.80 -3.88
C PHE A 435 12.34 6.74 -4.56
N GLY A 436 12.77 7.92 -5.04
CA GLY A 436 11.89 8.88 -5.71
C GLY A 436 11.23 8.27 -6.94
N SER A 437 12.03 7.81 -7.90
CA SER A 437 11.54 7.11 -9.10
C SER A 437 10.88 5.78 -8.76
N ALA A 438 11.46 4.99 -7.83
CA ALA A 438 10.95 3.68 -7.44
C ALA A 438 9.51 3.76 -6.88
N TRP A 439 9.16 4.81 -6.14
CA TRP A 439 7.80 5.01 -5.63
C TRP A 439 6.88 5.79 -6.59
N THR A 440 7.43 6.64 -7.46
CA THR A 440 6.57 7.45 -8.33
C THR A 440 6.01 6.65 -9.51
N PHE A 441 6.84 5.91 -10.23
CA PHE A 441 6.44 5.23 -11.45
C PHE A 441 5.44 4.07 -11.29
N PRO A 442 5.38 3.31 -10.19
CA PRO A 442 4.38 2.24 -10.03
C PRO A 442 2.92 2.66 -10.21
N SER A 443 2.56 3.91 -9.98
CA SER A 443 1.20 4.42 -10.22
C SER A 443 0.99 5.02 -11.63
N GLN A 444 1.90 4.76 -12.58
CA GLN A 444 1.84 5.33 -13.94
C GLN A 444 0.55 4.98 -14.70
N ALA A 445 -0.02 3.80 -14.45
CA ALA A 445 -1.28 3.38 -15.05
C ALA A 445 -2.41 4.40 -14.84
N CYS A 446 -2.43 5.10 -13.70
CA CYS A 446 -3.49 6.05 -13.35
C CYS A 446 -3.57 7.26 -14.30
N ALA A 447 -2.49 7.57 -15.04
CA ALA A 447 -2.50 8.63 -16.06
C ALA A 447 -3.50 8.37 -17.21
N THR A 448 -3.70 7.09 -17.54
CA THR A 448 -4.51 6.67 -18.69
C THR A 448 -5.47 5.53 -18.34
N TRP A 449 -5.72 5.31 -17.03
CA TRP A 449 -6.63 4.28 -16.57
C TRP A 449 -8.04 4.50 -17.14
N PRO A 450 -8.64 3.47 -17.76
CA PRO A 450 -9.93 3.63 -18.43
C PRO A 450 -11.12 3.66 -17.47
N GLY A 451 -10.99 3.13 -16.25
CA GLY A 451 -12.06 3.05 -15.27
C GLY A 451 -12.35 4.39 -14.58
N HIS A 452 -13.63 4.64 -14.28
CA HIS A 452 -14.10 5.85 -13.62
C HIS A 452 -15.20 5.51 -12.61
N ASP A 453 -14.83 5.37 -11.34
CA ASP A 453 -15.81 5.11 -10.27
C ASP A 453 -16.44 6.44 -9.81
N THR A 454 -17.72 6.63 -10.09
CA THR A 454 -18.47 7.83 -9.68
C THR A 454 -18.87 7.78 -8.21
N ASP A 455 -18.90 6.59 -7.60
CA ASP A 455 -19.28 6.35 -6.20
C ASP A 455 -18.11 6.45 -5.23
N ARG A 456 -16.91 6.74 -5.72
CA ARG A 456 -15.71 6.87 -4.90
C ARG A 456 -15.87 7.91 -3.81
N TYR A 457 -15.25 7.68 -2.66
CA TYR A 457 -15.29 8.61 -1.54
C TYR A 457 -14.06 9.50 -1.48
N LEU A 458 -14.26 10.80 -1.65
CA LEU A 458 -13.19 11.81 -1.65
C LEU A 458 -13.06 12.59 -0.33
N GLY A 459 -13.79 12.17 0.71
CA GLY A 459 -13.83 12.83 2.03
C GLY A 459 -15.20 13.45 2.34
N PRO A 460 -15.35 14.07 3.48
CA PRO A 460 -14.33 14.31 4.52
C PRO A 460 -13.99 13.08 5.36
N TYR A 461 -12.77 13.05 5.95
CA TYR A 461 -12.29 11.96 6.82
C TYR A 461 -12.18 12.40 8.31
N ASP A 462 -12.98 13.34 8.73
CA ASP A 462 -12.97 13.96 10.07
C ASP A 462 -14.31 13.79 10.81
N ARG A 463 -15.13 12.84 10.41
CA ARG A 463 -16.42 12.58 11.07
C ARG A 463 -16.22 11.91 12.43
N PRO A 464 -16.93 12.35 13.48
CA PRO A 464 -16.94 11.64 14.76
C PRO A 464 -17.55 10.24 14.61
N THR A 465 -16.87 9.23 15.12
CA THR A 465 -17.32 7.83 15.10
C THR A 465 -17.94 7.41 16.43
N ALA A 466 -18.80 6.38 16.42
CA ALA A 466 -19.44 5.86 17.64
C ALA A 466 -18.42 5.36 18.68
N LYS A 467 -17.26 4.86 18.24
CA LYS A 467 -16.11 4.49 19.08
C LYS A 467 -14.83 5.04 18.43
N PRO A 468 -13.83 5.42 19.23
CA PRO A 468 -12.55 5.91 18.71
C PRO A 468 -11.91 4.93 17.72
N VAL A 469 -11.25 5.41 16.68
CA VAL A 469 -10.38 4.59 15.83
C VAL A 469 -9.01 4.46 16.50
N LEU A 470 -8.46 3.25 16.56
CA LEU A 470 -7.07 3.02 16.98
C LEU A 470 -6.15 3.12 15.76
N VAL A 471 -5.27 4.10 15.79
CA VAL A 471 -4.28 4.38 14.75
C VAL A 471 -2.93 3.87 15.23
N VAL A 472 -2.31 2.94 14.51
CA VAL A 472 -0.98 2.39 14.81
C VAL A 472 0.00 2.87 13.77
N GLY A 473 1.16 3.36 14.19
CA GLY A 473 2.20 3.82 13.26
C GLY A 473 3.60 3.41 13.69
N THR A 474 4.36 2.86 12.75
CA THR A 474 5.76 2.50 12.93
C THR A 474 6.66 3.67 12.55
N ARG A 475 7.66 3.98 13.40
CA ARG A 475 8.46 5.21 13.26
C ARG A 475 9.30 5.24 11.98
N PHE A 476 9.88 4.12 11.59
CA PHE A 476 10.65 3.99 10.34
C PHE A 476 9.95 2.99 9.42
N ASP A 477 8.81 3.43 8.86
CA ASP A 477 8.03 2.67 7.89
C ASP A 477 8.40 3.12 6.47
N PRO A 478 8.87 2.22 5.58
CA PRO A 478 9.34 2.58 4.24
C PRO A 478 8.22 2.85 3.24
N ALA A 479 6.97 2.52 3.57
CA ALA A 479 5.82 2.68 2.69
C ALA A 479 4.83 3.74 3.18
N THR A 480 4.43 3.62 4.44
CA THR A 480 3.42 4.48 5.07
C THR A 480 4.06 5.26 6.23
N ARG A 481 4.59 6.42 5.88
CA ARG A 481 5.34 7.25 6.83
C ARG A 481 4.61 7.44 8.16
N TYR A 482 5.33 7.41 9.26
CA TYR A 482 4.79 7.67 10.59
C TYR A 482 4.00 8.98 10.70
N GLN A 483 4.40 10.01 9.95
CA GLN A 483 3.70 11.31 9.90
C GLN A 483 2.27 11.17 9.34
N ALA A 484 2.00 10.19 8.47
CA ALA A 484 0.65 9.91 7.99
C ALA A 484 -0.25 9.37 9.12
N ALA A 485 0.27 8.49 9.97
CA ALA A 485 -0.44 8.03 11.18
C ALA A 485 -0.75 9.19 12.13
N GLN A 486 0.24 10.09 12.36
CA GLN A 486 0.04 11.29 13.18
C GLN A 486 -1.04 12.22 12.60
N ALA A 487 -0.98 12.49 11.29
CA ALA A 487 -1.95 13.35 10.61
C ALA A 487 -3.36 12.76 10.63
N THR A 488 -3.48 11.44 10.43
CA THR A 488 -4.76 10.73 10.47
C THR A 488 -5.35 10.73 11.88
N ALA A 489 -4.56 10.42 12.91
CA ALA A 489 -5.02 10.46 14.30
C ALA A 489 -5.44 11.88 14.74
N ALA A 490 -4.73 12.91 14.27
CA ALA A 490 -5.08 14.29 14.56
C ALA A 490 -6.38 14.76 13.84
N ARG A 491 -6.67 14.17 12.68
CA ARG A 491 -7.86 14.50 11.86
C ARG A 491 -9.12 13.81 12.37
N MET A 492 -9.03 12.55 12.79
CA MET A 492 -10.19 11.75 13.23
C MET A 492 -10.55 12.11 14.68
N PRO A 493 -11.75 12.67 14.95
CA PRO A 493 -12.14 13.02 16.31
C PRO A 493 -12.15 11.81 17.25
N GLY A 494 -11.44 11.93 18.37
CA GLY A 494 -11.37 10.88 19.39
C GLY A 494 -10.43 9.71 19.06
N ALA A 495 -9.77 9.70 17.91
CA ALA A 495 -8.82 8.64 17.58
C ALA A 495 -7.65 8.57 18.57
N ALA A 496 -7.17 7.37 18.83
CA ALA A 496 -5.99 7.12 19.67
C ALA A 496 -4.80 6.71 18.81
N LEU A 497 -3.65 7.40 18.98
CA LEU A 497 -2.40 7.03 18.31
C LEU A 497 -1.56 6.14 19.22
N LEU A 498 -1.18 4.98 18.71
CA LEU A 498 -0.22 4.06 19.31
C LEU A 498 1.04 4.01 18.41
N THR A 499 2.21 4.25 18.99
CA THR A 499 3.46 4.32 18.24
C THR A 499 4.32 3.10 18.48
N LEU A 500 4.77 2.44 17.41
CA LEU A 500 5.88 1.52 17.45
C LEU A 500 7.19 2.31 17.22
N ASN A 501 8.07 2.39 18.22
CA ASN A 501 9.42 2.93 18.07
C ASN A 501 10.34 1.90 17.40
N GLY A 502 9.95 1.46 16.21
CA GLY A 502 10.56 0.38 15.46
C GLY A 502 10.75 0.72 13.99
N TYR A 503 10.91 -0.32 13.22
CA TYR A 503 11.30 -0.30 11.82
C TYR A 503 10.40 -1.23 11.01
N GLY A 504 10.42 -1.06 9.68
CA GLY A 504 9.69 -1.90 8.74
C GLY A 504 8.23 -1.49 8.56
N HIS A 505 7.57 -2.16 7.64
CA HIS A 505 6.20 -1.81 7.26
C HIS A 505 5.19 -2.47 8.18
N THR A 506 4.31 -1.67 8.80
CA THR A 506 3.31 -2.06 9.81
C THR A 506 3.93 -2.61 11.12
N SER A 507 3.12 -2.91 12.12
CA SER A 507 3.56 -3.50 13.38
C SER A 507 3.32 -5.00 13.49
N LEU A 508 2.66 -5.62 12.50
CA LEU A 508 2.26 -7.03 12.52
C LEU A 508 3.45 -7.95 12.84
N GLY A 509 3.32 -8.76 13.88
CA GLY A 509 4.37 -9.70 14.30
C GLY A 509 5.69 -9.05 14.76
N SER A 510 5.66 -7.74 15.10
CA SER A 510 6.88 -7.01 15.51
C SER A 510 6.92 -6.66 16.98
N SER A 511 5.76 -6.60 17.66
CA SER A 511 5.70 -6.11 19.04
C SER A 511 4.50 -6.66 19.79
N THR A 512 4.77 -7.52 20.75
CA THR A 512 3.76 -8.03 21.70
C THR A 512 3.10 -6.91 22.50
N CYS A 513 3.78 -5.77 22.67
CA CYS A 513 3.20 -4.58 23.27
C CYS A 513 2.09 -3.99 22.40
N ILE A 514 2.30 -3.83 21.10
CA ILE A 514 1.28 -3.37 20.15
C ILE A 514 0.11 -4.35 20.12
N ASP A 515 0.41 -5.66 20.03
CA ASP A 515 -0.61 -6.72 19.96
C ASP A 515 -1.54 -6.70 21.18
N ARG A 516 -1.00 -6.53 22.40
CA ARG A 516 -1.78 -6.41 23.63
C ARG A 516 -2.70 -5.19 23.65
N PHE A 517 -2.23 -4.03 23.21
CA PHE A 517 -3.07 -2.84 23.12
C PHE A 517 -4.16 -3.02 22.05
N THR A 518 -3.82 -3.56 20.90
CA THR A 518 -4.75 -3.87 19.81
C THR A 518 -5.83 -4.85 20.27
N ALA A 519 -5.44 -5.95 20.93
CA ALA A 519 -6.38 -6.93 21.47
C ALA A 519 -7.26 -6.33 22.57
N ALA A 520 -6.71 -5.56 23.51
CA ALA A 520 -7.48 -4.88 24.54
C ALA A 520 -8.53 -3.93 23.96
N TYR A 521 -8.16 -3.19 22.91
CA TYR A 521 -9.10 -2.30 22.22
C TYR A 521 -10.15 -3.09 21.45
N LEU A 522 -9.78 -4.07 20.62
CA LEU A 522 -10.72 -4.87 19.84
C LEU A 522 -11.70 -5.64 20.72
N ILE A 523 -11.25 -6.24 21.81
CA ILE A 523 -12.10 -7.07 22.70
C ILE A 523 -12.94 -6.21 23.62
N ARG A 524 -12.35 -5.19 24.27
CA ARG A 524 -12.96 -4.44 25.36
C ARG A 524 -13.22 -2.96 25.10
N GLY A 525 -12.78 -2.43 23.95
CA GLY A 525 -12.86 -0.99 23.64
C GLY A 525 -11.91 -0.12 24.47
N VAL A 526 -10.87 -0.70 25.06
CA VAL A 526 -9.89 0.04 25.88
C VAL A 526 -8.83 0.65 24.98
N VAL A 527 -8.88 1.96 24.80
CA VAL A 527 -7.87 2.68 24.03
C VAL A 527 -6.57 2.84 24.81
N PRO A 528 -5.40 2.83 24.12
CA PRO A 528 -4.11 3.16 24.77
C PRO A 528 -4.11 4.56 25.38
N PRO A 529 -3.32 4.81 26.43
CA PRO A 529 -3.10 6.16 26.95
C PRO A 529 -2.54 7.09 25.87
N LYS A 530 -2.87 8.39 25.98
CA LYS A 530 -2.32 9.39 25.06
C LYS A 530 -0.78 9.37 25.10
N GLY A 531 -0.16 9.27 23.92
CA GLY A 531 1.29 9.20 23.77
C GLY A 531 1.88 7.82 24.06
N ALA A 532 1.06 6.76 24.11
CA ALA A 532 1.55 5.40 24.29
C ALA A 532 2.53 5.01 23.18
N THR A 533 3.63 4.40 23.57
CA THR A 533 4.67 3.90 22.68
C THR A 533 5.05 2.48 23.06
N CYS A 534 5.36 1.68 22.07
CA CYS A 534 5.90 0.33 22.21
C CYS A 534 7.28 0.23 21.55
N GLN A 535 8.05 -0.77 21.96
CA GLN A 535 9.29 -1.17 21.32
C GLN A 535 9.05 -2.45 20.50
N PRO A 536 9.82 -2.70 19.45
CA PRO A 536 9.83 -4.01 18.80
C PRO A 536 10.40 -5.06 19.75
N ASP A 537 9.94 -6.30 19.64
CA ASP A 537 10.42 -7.41 20.47
C ASP A 537 11.86 -7.79 20.11
N HIS A 538 12.26 -7.57 18.85
CA HIS A 538 13.61 -7.80 18.33
C HIS A 538 14.13 -6.57 17.62
N GLN A 539 15.42 -6.27 17.82
CA GLN A 539 16.09 -5.20 17.07
C GLN A 539 16.62 -5.73 15.73
N PRO A 540 16.85 -4.85 14.74
CA PRO A 540 17.54 -5.25 13.51
C PRO A 540 18.89 -5.91 13.82
N PHE A 541 19.20 -6.98 13.09
CA PHE A 541 20.43 -7.78 13.26
C PHE A 541 20.50 -8.60 14.56
N ASP A 542 19.42 -8.72 15.34
CA ASP A 542 19.36 -9.66 16.44
C ASP A 542 19.29 -11.10 15.92
N PRO A 543 20.09 -12.05 16.51
CA PRO A 543 20.09 -13.44 16.06
C PRO A 543 18.73 -14.16 16.22
N ALA A 544 17.87 -13.67 17.11
CA ALA A 544 16.56 -14.25 17.40
C ALA A 544 15.42 -13.73 16.50
N ALA A 545 15.70 -12.76 15.63
CA ALA A 545 14.68 -12.21 14.73
C ALA A 545 14.34 -13.22 13.63
N VAL A 546 13.16 -13.83 13.69
CA VAL A 546 12.66 -14.78 12.69
C VAL A 546 11.52 -14.12 11.91
N PRO A 547 11.53 -14.17 10.57
CA PRO A 547 10.43 -13.67 9.74
C PRO A 547 9.14 -14.46 10.00
N THR A 548 7.99 -13.79 10.05
CA THR A 548 6.67 -14.45 10.06
C THR A 548 6.06 -14.46 8.66
N ALA A 549 5.34 -15.53 8.31
CA ALA A 549 4.65 -15.65 7.02
C ALA A 549 3.64 -14.50 6.82
N ALA A 550 2.85 -14.17 7.84
CA ALA A 550 1.88 -13.07 7.81
C ALA A 550 2.51 -11.70 7.46
N ARG A 551 3.74 -11.46 7.96
CA ARG A 551 4.46 -10.24 7.64
C ARG A 551 4.93 -10.22 6.19
N ALA A 552 5.36 -11.38 5.66
CA ALA A 552 5.74 -11.51 4.26
C ALA A 552 4.56 -11.22 3.32
N ALA A 553 3.35 -11.68 3.64
CA ALA A 553 2.15 -11.40 2.86
C ALA A 553 1.82 -9.91 2.79
N VAL A 554 1.81 -9.20 3.93
CA VAL A 554 1.58 -7.74 3.94
C VAL A 554 2.62 -7.01 3.08
N VAL A 555 3.85 -7.48 3.06
CA VAL A 555 4.92 -6.92 2.23
C VAL A 555 4.68 -7.22 0.76
N ALA A 556 4.36 -8.47 0.41
CA ALA A 556 4.11 -8.88 -0.97
C ALA A 556 2.96 -8.09 -1.60
N ASP A 557 1.87 -7.92 -0.86
CA ASP A 557 0.69 -7.18 -1.30
C ASP A 557 0.95 -5.68 -1.48
N ALA A 558 1.86 -5.11 -0.72
CA ALA A 558 2.22 -3.69 -0.81
C ALA A 558 3.17 -3.36 -1.96
N LEU A 559 3.79 -4.36 -2.62
CA LEU A 559 4.71 -4.13 -3.72
C LEU A 559 3.98 -3.99 -5.06
N PRO A 560 4.30 -2.95 -5.87
CA PRO A 560 3.74 -2.81 -7.22
C PRO A 560 4.07 -4.01 -8.13
N PRO A 561 3.19 -4.35 -9.10
CA PRO A 561 3.38 -5.50 -9.98
C PRO A 561 4.71 -5.52 -10.72
N ALA A 562 5.17 -4.37 -11.22
CA ALA A 562 6.46 -4.26 -11.92
C ALA A 562 7.65 -4.54 -10.98
N VAL A 563 7.55 -4.15 -9.70
CA VAL A 563 8.58 -4.46 -8.69
C VAL A 563 8.57 -5.95 -8.37
N ARG A 564 7.39 -6.55 -8.20
CA ARG A 564 7.28 -8.00 -7.97
C ARG A 564 7.82 -8.83 -9.13
N ALA A 565 7.53 -8.44 -10.36
CA ALA A 565 7.98 -9.15 -11.55
C ALA A 565 9.50 -9.06 -11.80
N THR A 566 10.19 -8.08 -11.22
CA THR A 566 11.64 -7.88 -11.39
C THR A 566 12.48 -8.42 -10.23
N LEU A 567 11.86 -8.74 -9.12
CA LEU A 567 12.49 -9.40 -7.98
C LEU A 567 12.40 -10.91 -8.12
#